data_41c05df787e4025fa489a4f8475d9adc
#
_entry.id   41c05df787e4025fa489a4f8475d9adc
#
_cell.length_a   1.000
_cell.length_b   1.000
_cell.length_c   1.000
_cell.angle_alpha   90.00
_cell.angle_beta   90.00
_cell.angle_gamma   90.00
#
_symmetry.space_group_name_H-M   'P 1'
#
loop_
_entity.id
_entity.type
_entity.pdbx_description
1 polymer ?
#
loop_
_entity_poly.entity_id
_entity_poly.type
_entity_poly.pdbx_seq_one_letter_code
_entity_poly.pdbx_strand_id
1 'polypeptide(L)'
;MIFKNFESTDIVAGRINKVSSGFWVDGNYAVTQSTFTTSSTQVVLTGSNQYDVQNGLYYYNVYYQNQPHFSITYGDYYGSGSSITDSTSLYIRPTQAIYNQYKNILLTPDDKYFNFKSGNYTVSTATDTTTSVTGSGIVVLNFSADKYKDRVDEGQIEFSISGANGIFTFIDDSSVVKKQLDVYNIISGSVNDGVPSAYSNSGVITYNSIGLFYPKTGTVVLNAGAISSSVGVSLTGSFASVSDQTNTYALNQRTMFQAITKCTTKTFKVRKSEYLPSAQYFVRVKNQDYNYTNNPTFIANGTTDSLNGVVLARGSIKISDFVNNPTTYITTVGLYDSDNELVAVAKLSQPTQKTFDSELLIRVRLDF
;
A
#
# COMPACT_ATOMS: atom_id res chain seq x y z
N MET A 1 0.21 -2.40 44.41
CA MET A 1 -0.81 -2.40 43.35
C MET A 1 -1.16 -3.87 43.14
N ILE A 2 -2.40 -4.26 43.04
CA ILE A 2 -2.77 -5.64 42.76
C ILE A 2 -2.95 -5.76 41.26
N PHE A 3 -2.06 -6.49 40.58
CA PHE A 3 -2.18 -6.80 39.17
C PHE A 3 -3.15 -7.98 38.98
N LYS A 4 -3.91 -7.92 37.91
CA LYS A 4 -4.75 -9.04 37.46
C LYS A 4 -4.15 -9.63 36.19
N ASN A 5 -4.00 -10.93 36.18
CA ASN A 5 -3.55 -11.65 35.00
C ASN A 5 -4.73 -11.87 34.06
N PHE A 6 -4.46 -11.79 32.77
CA PHE A 6 -5.40 -12.15 31.71
C PHE A 6 -5.55 -13.68 31.62
N GLU A 7 -6.76 -14.13 31.42
CA GLU A 7 -7.03 -15.47 30.96
C GLU A 7 -6.89 -15.55 29.42
N SER A 8 -6.67 -16.72 28.88
CA SER A 8 -6.52 -16.88 27.41
C SER A 8 -7.74 -16.39 26.61
N THR A 9 -8.91 -16.38 27.23
CA THR A 9 -10.16 -15.87 26.66
C THR A 9 -10.30 -14.35 26.70
N ASP A 10 -9.46 -13.66 27.46
CA ASP A 10 -9.48 -12.21 27.62
C ASP A 10 -8.67 -11.50 26.54
N ILE A 11 -7.92 -12.24 25.74
CA ILE A 11 -7.09 -11.71 24.68
C ILE A 11 -7.60 -12.22 23.33
N VAL A 12 -8.10 -11.31 22.50
CA VAL A 12 -8.47 -11.61 21.12
C VAL A 12 -7.45 -10.91 20.20
N ALA A 13 -6.47 -11.69 19.80
CA ALA A 13 -5.46 -11.25 18.84
C ALA A 13 -5.91 -11.55 17.40
N GLY A 14 -5.35 -10.81 16.45
CA GLY A 14 -5.36 -11.21 15.06
C GLY A 14 -6.35 -10.49 14.15
N ARG A 15 -7.00 -9.41 14.56
CA ARG A 15 -7.71 -8.58 13.60
C ARG A 15 -6.71 -7.62 12.91
N ILE A 16 -6.48 -7.85 11.63
CA ILE A 16 -5.64 -6.98 10.82
C ILE A 16 -6.51 -5.84 10.27
N ASN A 17 -6.10 -4.59 10.51
CA ASN A 17 -6.74 -3.43 9.92
C ASN A 17 -5.86 -2.92 8.78
N LYS A 18 -6.47 -2.76 7.61
CA LYS A 18 -5.85 -2.10 6.47
C LYS A 18 -5.97 -0.59 6.67
N VAL A 19 -4.84 0.10 6.68
CA VAL A 19 -4.76 1.56 6.68
C VAL A 19 -4.21 2.01 5.34
N SER A 20 -4.96 2.87 4.64
CA SER A 20 -4.56 3.45 3.36
C SER A 20 -4.14 4.90 3.55
N SER A 21 -3.03 5.31 2.93
CA SER A 21 -2.51 6.68 3.00
C SER A 21 -1.95 7.14 1.66
N GLY A 22 -1.66 8.45 1.53
CA GLY A 22 -1.08 9.01 0.32
C GLY A 22 0.32 8.47 0.05
N PHE A 23 0.60 8.26 -1.23
CA PHE A 23 1.88 7.70 -1.69
C PHE A 23 2.94 8.78 -1.91
N TRP A 24 2.53 9.96 -2.39
CA TRP A 24 3.46 11.01 -2.80
C TRP A 24 4.12 11.69 -1.59
N VAL A 25 5.28 12.31 -1.81
CA VAL A 25 6.11 12.91 -0.73
C VAL A 25 5.36 13.94 0.11
N ASP A 26 4.41 14.65 -0.48
CA ASP A 26 3.56 15.63 0.20
C ASP A 26 2.36 15.01 0.94
N GLY A 27 2.27 13.67 0.97
CA GLY A 27 1.16 12.93 1.58
C GLY A 27 -0.10 12.87 0.73
N ASN A 28 -0.09 13.46 -0.46
CA ASN A 28 -1.20 13.37 -1.40
C ASN A 28 -1.31 11.97 -2.01
N TYR A 29 -2.48 11.64 -2.51
CA TYR A 29 -2.72 10.41 -3.28
C TYR A 29 -2.77 10.66 -4.79
N ALA A 30 -2.89 11.92 -5.22
CA ALA A 30 -3.02 12.31 -6.62
C ALA A 30 -2.10 13.49 -6.93
N VAL A 31 -1.34 13.39 -8.01
CA VAL A 31 -0.47 14.46 -8.53
C VAL A 31 -0.68 14.61 -10.02
N THR A 32 -0.55 15.85 -10.54
CA THR A 32 -0.68 16.10 -11.97
C THR A 32 0.51 15.49 -12.70
N GLN A 33 0.26 14.71 -13.76
CA GLN A 33 1.32 13.95 -14.44
C GLN A 33 2.38 14.83 -15.11
N SER A 34 2.03 16.04 -15.52
CA SER A 34 2.99 17.00 -16.11
C SER A 34 3.99 17.60 -15.11
N THR A 35 3.79 17.38 -13.79
CA THR A 35 4.74 17.85 -12.76
C THR A 35 5.91 16.89 -12.55
N PHE A 36 5.87 15.71 -13.16
CA PHE A 36 6.97 14.77 -13.08
C PHE A 36 8.19 15.28 -13.83
N THR A 37 9.34 15.12 -13.21
CA THR A 37 10.64 15.46 -13.74
C THR A 37 11.57 14.27 -13.75
N THR A 38 12.71 14.42 -14.38
CA THR A 38 13.78 13.42 -14.36
C THR A 38 15.05 14.06 -13.84
N SER A 39 16.02 13.26 -13.42
CA SER A 39 17.34 13.78 -13.08
C SER A 39 18.00 14.40 -14.31
N SER A 40 18.70 15.51 -14.13
CA SER A 40 19.47 16.17 -15.19
C SER A 40 20.57 15.26 -15.79
N THR A 41 21.03 14.28 -15.02
CA THR A 41 22.00 13.26 -15.48
C THR A 41 21.35 12.18 -16.35
N GLN A 42 20.04 12.08 -16.35
CA GLN A 42 19.26 11.17 -17.21
C GLN A 42 18.71 11.89 -18.47
N VAL A 43 18.85 13.19 -18.56
CA VAL A 43 18.58 13.95 -19.79
C VAL A 43 19.72 13.69 -20.73
N VAL A 44 19.45 12.82 -21.64
CA VAL A 44 20.36 12.37 -22.64
C VAL A 44 21.10 13.43 -23.35
N LEU A 45 22.34 13.22 -23.39
CA LEU A 45 23.30 13.70 -24.35
C LEU A 45 22.77 13.60 -25.78
N THR A 46 22.30 14.71 -26.29
CA THR A 46 22.04 14.87 -27.70
C THR A 46 23.39 14.92 -28.40
N GLY A 47 23.74 13.89 -29.14
CA GLY A 47 24.70 14.03 -30.22
C GLY A 47 26.07 13.45 -30.05
N SER A 48 26.28 12.35 -29.41
CA SER A 48 27.47 11.54 -29.68
C SER A 48 27.26 10.08 -29.27
N ASN A 49 27.91 9.19 -29.97
CA ASN A 49 27.90 7.74 -29.83
C ASN A 49 28.43 7.22 -28.49
N GLN A 50 28.13 7.89 -27.39
CA GLN A 50 28.54 7.45 -26.06
C GLN A 50 27.44 6.67 -25.39
N TYR A 51 27.68 5.37 -25.33
CA TYR A 51 27.07 4.48 -24.36
C TYR A 51 27.34 4.98 -22.96
N ASP A 52 26.33 5.34 -22.27
CA ASP A 52 26.40 5.41 -20.84
C ASP A 52 25.98 4.06 -20.21
N VAL A 53 26.68 3.02 -20.62
CA VAL A 53 26.60 1.69 -19.98
C VAL A 53 27.11 1.78 -18.54
N GLN A 54 27.97 2.76 -18.24
CA GLN A 54 28.52 2.95 -16.89
C GLN A 54 27.54 3.64 -15.94
N ASN A 55 26.58 4.43 -16.44
CA ASN A 55 25.58 5.10 -15.61
C ASN A 55 24.23 4.41 -15.63
N GLY A 56 24.15 3.19 -16.17
CA GLY A 56 23.00 2.31 -15.98
C GLY A 56 21.68 2.89 -16.47
N LEU A 57 21.62 3.36 -17.74
CA LEU A 57 20.38 3.82 -18.38
C LEU A 57 19.37 2.68 -18.66
N TYR A 58 19.46 1.61 -17.88
CA TYR A 58 18.47 0.53 -17.92
C TYR A 58 17.13 0.97 -17.36
N TYR A 59 17.11 2.00 -16.52
CA TYR A 59 15.90 2.55 -15.93
C TYR A 59 15.94 4.08 -15.94
N TYR A 60 14.78 4.68 -16.06
CA TYR A 60 14.55 6.11 -16.12
C TYR A 60 13.80 6.53 -14.86
N ASN A 61 14.51 7.19 -13.93
CA ASN A 61 13.91 7.60 -12.67
C ASN A 61 12.97 8.79 -12.85
N VAL A 62 11.80 8.71 -12.28
CA VAL A 62 10.78 9.74 -12.29
C VAL A 62 10.70 10.39 -10.91
N TYR A 63 10.84 11.69 -10.90
CA TYR A 63 10.89 12.53 -9.71
C TYR A 63 9.61 13.36 -9.58
N TYR A 64 9.18 13.51 -8.34
CA TYR A 64 8.19 14.50 -7.94
C TYR A 64 8.76 15.26 -6.73
N GLN A 65 8.72 16.61 -6.77
CA GLN A 65 9.33 17.46 -5.74
C GLN A 65 10.78 17.06 -5.40
N ASN A 66 11.60 16.83 -6.42
CA ASN A 66 13.00 16.43 -6.32
C ASN A 66 13.28 15.10 -5.61
N GLN A 67 12.27 14.27 -5.40
CA GLN A 67 12.43 12.92 -4.85
C GLN A 67 12.03 11.86 -5.88
N PRO A 68 12.79 10.75 -5.99
CA PRO A 68 12.43 9.65 -6.87
C PRO A 68 11.21 8.92 -6.29
N HIS A 69 10.21 8.66 -7.13
CA HIS A 69 9.00 7.96 -6.72
C HIS A 69 8.82 6.64 -7.44
N PHE A 70 9.19 6.59 -8.71
CA PHE A 70 9.17 5.36 -9.47
C PHE A 70 10.20 5.43 -10.61
N SER A 71 10.48 4.28 -11.19
CA SER A 71 11.35 4.16 -12.35
C SER A 71 10.60 3.52 -13.53
N ILE A 72 11.01 3.87 -14.74
CA ILE A 72 10.53 3.29 -15.98
C ILE A 72 11.66 2.48 -16.59
N THR A 73 11.40 1.20 -16.89
CA THR A 73 12.33 0.33 -17.60
C THR A 73 11.66 -0.28 -18.82
N TYR A 74 12.47 -0.69 -19.78
CA TYR A 74 12.03 -1.45 -20.94
C TYR A 74 12.79 -2.78 -21.01
N GLY A 75 12.06 -3.86 -21.15
CA GLY A 75 12.61 -5.19 -21.31
C GLY A 75 11.98 -5.91 -22.50
N ASP A 76 12.75 -6.78 -23.16
CA ASP A 76 12.27 -7.59 -24.27
C ASP A 76 12.85 -8.99 -24.16
N TYR A 77 11.99 -10.01 -24.32
CA TYR A 77 12.38 -11.41 -24.18
C TYR A 77 13.48 -11.83 -25.17
N TYR A 78 13.45 -11.31 -26.38
CA TYR A 78 14.44 -11.58 -27.42
C TYR A 78 15.64 -10.60 -27.39
N GLY A 79 15.61 -9.60 -26.54
CA GLY A 79 16.63 -8.57 -26.45
C GLY A 79 16.48 -7.45 -27.47
N SER A 80 15.32 -7.35 -28.13
CA SER A 80 15.04 -6.24 -29.06
C SER A 80 15.05 -4.89 -28.31
N GLY A 81 15.40 -3.83 -29.01
CA GLY A 81 15.50 -2.49 -28.43
C GLY A 81 16.69 -2.31 -27.51
N SER A 82 17.68 -3.20 -27.51
CA SER A 82 18.91 -3.03 -26.78
C SER A 82 19.79 -1.96 -27.45
N SER A 83 20.39 -1.11 -26.59
CA SER A 83 21.33 -0.10 -27.05
C SER A 83 22.72 -0.70 -27.20
N ILE A 84 23.01 -1.41 -28.28
CA ILE A 84 24.32 -1.98 -28.56
C ILE A 84 24.89 -1.33 -29.81
N THR A 85 26.17 -0.89 -29.76
CA THR A 85 26.89 -0.41 -30.94
C THR A 85 27.61 -1.50 -31.69
N ASP A 86 27.88 -2.63 -31.04
CA ASP A 86 28.60 -3.73 -31.65
C ASP A 86 27.64 -4.78 -32.16
N SER A 87 27.47 -4.80 -33.48
CA SER A 87 26.63 -5.76 -34.20
C SER A 87 27.19 -7.20 -34.12
N THR A 88 28.42 -7.37 -33.66
CA THR A 88 29.07 -8.68 -33.58
C THR A 88 28.90 -9.36 -32.22
N SER A 89 28.54 -8.61 -31.18
CA SER A 89 28.34 -9.14 -29.82
C SER A 89 26.92 -9.63 -29.60
N LEU A 90 26.66 -10.87 -29.96
CA LEU A 90 25.38 -11.58 -29.72
C LEU A 90 25.05 -11.77 -28.22
N TYR A 91 25.97 -11.45 -27.31
CA TYR A 91 25.87 -11.78 -25.89
C TYR A 91 25.43 -10.63 -24.99
N ILE A 92 25.46 -9.41 -25.48
CA ILE A 92 25.09 -8.22 -24.67
C ILE A 92 23.68 -7.76 -25.08
N ARG A 93 22.67 -8.17 -24.33
CA ARG A 93 21.28 -7.80 -24.56
C ARG A 93 20.67 -7.26 -23.27
N PRO A 94 20.89 -5.97 -22.97
CA PRO A 94 20.39 -5.37 -21.73
C PRO A 94 18.87 -5.51 -21.56
N THR A 95 18.09 -5.35 -22.62
CA THR A 95 16.63 -5.47 -22.56
C THR A 95 16.18 -6.89 -22.23
N GLN A 96 16.93 -7.91 -22.68
CA GLN A 96 16.68 -9.30 -22.32
C GLN A 96 16.99 -9.57 -20.84
N ALA A 97 18.08 -8.99 -20.33
CA ALA A 97 18.43 -9.10 -18.92
C ALA A 97 17.34 -8.47 -18.03
N ILE A 98 16.84 -7.30 -18.40
CA ILE A 98 15.74 -6.62 -17.71
C ILE A 98 14.47 -7.49 -17.74
N TYR A 99 14.08 -8.00 -18.90
CA TYR A 99 12.91 -8.88 -19.03
C TYR A 99 13.02 -10.09 -18.10
N ASN A 100 14.16 -10.77 -18.12
CA ASN A 100 14.41 -11.94 -17.29
C ASN A 100 14.46 -11.60 -15.79
N GLN A 101 14.99 -10.43 -15.43
CA GLN A 101 14.98 -9.97 -14.03
C GLN A 101 13.55 -9.86 -13.52
N TYR A 102 12.68 -9.13 -14.19
CA TYR A 102 11.29 -8.99 -13.78
C TYR A 102 10.50 -10.30 -13.88
N LYS A 103 10.77 -11.11 -14.91
CA LYS A 103 10.19 -12.44 -15.00
C LYS A 103 10.50 -13.29 -13.78
N ASN A 104 11.76 -13.34 -13.36
CA ASN A 104 12.19 -14.16 -12.22
C ASN A 104 11.69 -13.65 -10.86
N ILE A 105 11.37 -12.35 -10.76
CA ILE A 105 10.84 -11.75 -9.53
C ILE A 105 9.31 -11.91 -9.46
N LEU A 106 8.61 -11.79 -10.59
CA LEU A 106 7.16 -11.62 -10.60
C LEU A 106 6.38 -12.85 -11.06
N LEU A 107 7.01 -13.74 -11.82
CA LEU A 107 6.36 -14.94 -12.38
C LEU A 107 6.83 -16.20 -11.68
N THR A 108 6.06 -17.29 -11.87
CA THR A 108 6.48 -18.61 -11.41
C THR A 108 7.62 -19.14 -12.27
N PRO A 109 8.46 -20.07 -11.75
CA PRO A 109 9.60 -20.62 -12.52
C PRO A 109 9.20 -21.29 -13.85
N ASP A 110 7.95 -21.79 -13.94
CA ASP A 110 7.43 -22.48 -15.13
C ASP A 110 6.97 -21.51 -16.21
N ASP A 111 6.70 -20.25 -15.86
CA ASP A 111 6.25 -19.24 -16.81
C ASP A 111 7.42 -18.70 -17.62
N LYS A 112 7.32 -18.78 -18.95
CA LYS A 112 8.32 -18.23 -19.87
C LYS A 112 8.10 -16.76 -20.19
N TYR A 113 6.84 -16.33 -20.23
CA TYR A 113 6.42 -15.00 -20.70
C TYR A 113 5.43 -14.38 -19.73
N PHE A 114 5.37 -13.06 -19.73
CA PHE A 114 4.23 -12.35 -19.16
C PHE A 114 2.99 -12.60 -20.01
N ASN A 115 1.91 -13.00 -19.37
CA ASN A 115 0.62 -13.29 -19.99
C ASN A 115 -0.37 -12.20 -19.60
N PHE A 116 -0.92 -11.53 -20.62
CA PHE A 116 -1.86 -10.43 -20.46
C PHE A 116 -3.26 -10.83 -20.86
N LYS A 117 -4.25 -10.43 -20.09
CA LYS A 117 -5.64 -10.74 -20.33
C LYS A 117 -6.19 -9.91 -21.49
N SER A 118 -6.88 -10.55 -22.45
CA SER A 118 -7.50 -9.92 -23.63
C SER A 118 -8.87 -10.50 -23.89
N GLY A 119 -9.85 -9.66 -24.23
CA GLY A 119 -11.24 -10.09 -24.48
C GLY A 119 -12.24 -9.40 -23.58
N ASN A 120 -13.42 -9.96 -23.44
CA ASN A 120 -14.54 -9.30 -22.77
C ASN A 120 -14.96 -10.03 -21.48
N TYR A 121 -15.34 -9.23 -20.49
CA TYR A 121 -15.98 -9.68 -19.27
C TYR A 121 -17.33 -8.99 -19.12
N THR A 122 -18.41 -9.75 -19.07
CA THR A 122 -19.77 -9.23 -18.88
C THR A 122 -20.13 -9.25 -17.40
N VAL A 123 -20.31 -8.08 -16.83
CA VAL A 123 -20.53 -7.91 -15.37
C VAL A 123 -21.86 -8.51 -14.91
N SER A 124 -22.92 -8.32 -15.69
CA SER A 124 -24.28 -8.75 -15.32
C SER A 124 -24.44 -10.28 -15.23
N THR A 125 -23.75 -11.02 -16.08
CA THR A 125 -23.81 -12.50 -16.15
C THR A 125 -22.57 -13.15 -15.56
N ALA A 126 -21.56 -12.38 -15.15
CA ALA A 126 -20.24 -12.85 -14.75
C ALA A 126 -19.57 -13.75 -15.80
N THR A 127 -19.85 -13.49 -17.09
CA THR A 127 -19.33 -14.27 -18.21
C THR A 127 -17.96 -13.74 -18.62
N ASP A 128 -16.96 -14.60 -18.54
CA ASP A 128 -15.57 -14.31 -18.93
C ASP A 128 -15.24 -15.03 -20.25
N THR A 129 -15.02 -14.24 -21.30
CA THR A 129 -14.60 -14.72 -22.63
C THR A 129 -13.17 -14.28 -22.96
N THR A 130 -12.40 -13.94 -21.93
CA THR A 130 -11.03 -13.49 -22.13
C THR A 130 -10.08 -14.63 -22.42
N THR A 131 -9.02 -14.32 -23.14
CA THR A 131 -7.89 -15.20 -23.46
C THR A 131 -6.59 -14.59 -22.95
N SER A 132 -5.53 -15.38 -22.93
CA SER A 132 -4.18 -14.93 -22.59
C SER A 132 -3.40 -14.56 -23.85
N VAL A 133 -2.77 -13.39 -23.82
CA VAL A 133 -1.86 -12.92 -24.88
C VAL A 133 -0.46 -12.77 -24.27
N THR A 134 0.52 -13.42 -24.87
CA THR A 134 1.92 -13.34 -24.45
C THR A 134 2.54 -12.01 -24.86
N GLY A 135 3.30 -11.38 -23.96
CA GLY A 135 4.08 -10.18 -24.25
C GLY A 135 5.57 -10.47 -24.31
N SER A 136 6.17 -10.26 -25.46
CA SER A 136 7.64 -10.32 -25.61
C SER A 136 8.31 -9.04 -25.14
N GLY A 137 7.70 -7.89 -25.35
CA GLY A 137 8.20 -6.60 -24.89
C GLY A 137 7.37 -6.08 -23.72
N ILE A 138 8.04 -5.58 -22.68
CA ILE A 138 7.41 -5.00 -21.49
C ILE A 138 7.98 -3.62 -21.18
N VAL A 139 7.11 -2.74 -20.71
CA VAL A 139 7.52 -1.51 -20.02
C VAL A 139 7.12 -1.65 -18.56
N VAL A 140 8.04 -1.43 -17.68
CA VAL A 140 7.80 -1.61 -16.24
C VAL A 140 7.86 -0.26 -15.54
N LEU A 141 6.80 0.06 -14.80
CA LEU A 141 6.78 1.14 -13.82
C LEU A 141 7.00 0.51 -12.45
N ASN A 142 8.13 0.80 -11.83
CA ASN A 142 8.51 0.23 -10.55
C ASN A 142 8.52 1.33 -9.48
N PHE A 143 7.57 1.27 -8.55
CA PHE A 143 7.46 2.22 -7.45
C PHE A 143 8.56 1.99 -6.42
N SER A 144 9.15 3.07 -5.92
CA SER A 144 10.22 3.01 -4.92
C SER A 144 9.72 2.41 -3.60
N ALA A 145 10.39 1.37 -3.12
CA ALA A 145 9.97 0.63 -1.93
C ALA A 145 9.99 1.47 -0.65
N ASP A 146 10.79 2.54 -0.61
CA ASP A 146 10.83 3.50 0.50
C ASP A 146 9.55 4.36 0.61
N LYS A 147 8.71 4.39 -0.43
CA LYS A 147 7.46 5.17 -0.45
C LYS A 147 6.25 4.39 0.07
N TYR A 148 6.34 3.07 0.16
CA TYR A 148 5.29 2.24 0.75
C TYR A 148 5.93 1.20 1.69
N LYS A 149 5.20 0.74 2.70
CA LYS A 149 5.72 -0.26 3.65
C LYS A 149 5.38 -1.68 3.20
N ASP A 150 4.09 -2.01 3.16
CA ASP A 150 3.65 -3.36 2.85
C ASP A 150 3.33 -3.53 1.37
N ARG A 151 2.53 -2.60 0.83
CA ARG A 151 2.08 -2.66 -0.56
C ARG A 151 1.56 -1.33 -1.08
N VAL A 152 1.52 -1.22 -2.41
CA VAL A 152 0.71 -0.23 -3.10
C VAL A 152 -0.74 -0.69 -3.07
N ASP A 153 -1.67 0.22 -2.77
CA ASP A 153 -3.07 -0.10 -2.50
C ASP A 153 -3.81 -0.47 -3.79
N GLU A 154 -4.36 -1.68 -3.83
CA GLU A 154 -5.21 -2.14 -4.93
C GLU A 154 -6.50 -1.33 -5.03
N GLY A 155 -6.94 -1.04 -6.25
CA GLY A 155 -8.09 -0.18 -6.53
C GLY A 155 -7.80 1.32 -6.39
N GLN A 156 -6.57 1.70 -6.07
CA GLN A 156 -6.20 3.09 -5.84
C GLN A 156 -5.09 3.57 -6.79
N ILE A 157 -4.78 2.77 -7.81
CA ILE A 157 -3.85 3.18 -8.86
C ILE A 157 -4.63 3.70 -10.08
N GLU A 158 -4.28 4.90 -10.53
CA GLU A 158 -4.77 5.48 -11.79
C GLU A 158 -3.63 6.23 -12.46
N PHE A 159 -3.42 5.97 -13.73
CA PHE A 159 -2.46 6.71 -14.54
C PHE A 159 -2.95 6.84 -15.98
N SER A 160 -2.45 7.85 -16.67
CA SER A 160 -2.82 8.09 -18.06
C SER A 160 -1.61 8.06 -18.96
N ILE A 161 -1.79 7.62 -20.18
CA ILE A 161 -0.77 7.57 -21.22
C ILE A 161 -1.31 8.29 -22.46
N SER A 162 -0.49 9.20 -23.01
CA SER A 162 -0.79 9.95 -24.22
C SER A 162 0.00 9.38 -25.41
N GLY A 163 -0.69 8.96 -26.42
CA GLY A 163 -0.10 8.49 -27.68
C GLY A 163 -0.76 9.10 -28.89
N ALA A 164 -0.47 8.60 -30.08
CA ALA A 164 -1.05 9.08 -31.34
C ALA A 164 -2.57 8.87 -31.40
N ASN A 165 -3.08 7.83 -30.72
CA ASN A 165 -4.50 7.51 -30.72
C ASN A 165 -5.31 8.27 -29.64
N GLY A 166 -4.64 9.11 -28.84
CA GLY A 166 -5.28 9.90 -27.77
C GLY A 166 -4.71 9.66 -26.38
N ILE A 167 -5.44 10.12 -25.38
CA ILE A 167 -5.09 9.93 -23.96
C ILE A 167 -5.99 8.85 -23.39
N PHE A 168 -5.38 7.81 -22.85
CA PHE A 168 -6.06 6.69 -22.22
C PHE A 168 -5.73 6.67 -20.72
N THR A 169 -6.74 6.45 -19.90
CA THR A 169 -6.62 6.34 -18.44
C THR A 169 -6.82 4.91 -18.01
N PHE A 170 -5.94 4.42 -17.17
CA PHE A 170 -5.86 3.04 -16.73
C PHE A 170 -5.94 2.92 -15.22
N ILE A 171 -6.57 1.84 -14.77
CA ILE A 171 -6.69 1.40 -13.37
C ILE A 171 -6.42 -0.10 -13.30
N ASP A 172 -6.28 -0.64 -12.09
CA ASP A 172 -6.30 -2.07 -11.89
C ASP A 172 -7.74 -2.63 -11.86
N ASP A 173 -7.91 -3.93 -12.09
CA ASP A 173 -9.21 -4.58 -12.17
C ASP A 173 -9.77 -5.08 -10.82
N SER A 174 -9.25 -4.60 -9.69
CA SER A 174 -9.68 -4.99 -8.36
C SER A 174 -11.16 -4.70 -8.09
N SER A 175 -11.70 -3.63 -8.69
CA SER A 175 -13.13 -3.30 -8.64
C SER A 175 -14.03 -4.34 -9.33
N VAL A 176 -13.49 -5.05 -10.31
CA VAL A 176 -14.18 -6.08 -11.09
C VAL A 176 -14.07 -7.43 -10.39
N VAL A 177 -12.85 -7.82 -10.05
CA VAL A 177 -12.54 -9.13 -9.45
C VAL A 177 -13.06 -9.24 -8.03
N LYS A 178 -13.06 -8.13 -7.26
CA LYS A 178 -13.53 -8.03 -5.86
C LYS A 178 -12.88 -9.03 -4.91
N LYS A 179 -11.66 -9.47 -5.20
CA LYS A 179 -10.87 -10.38 -4.38
C LYS A 179 -9.49 -9.79 -4.21
N GLN A 180 -8.88 -10.02 -3.05
CA GLN A 180 -7.48 -9.67 -2.86
C GLN A 180 -6.61 -10.71 -3.58
N LEU A 181 -5.87 -10.25 -4.57
CA LEU A 181 -4.95 -11.05 -5.37
C LEU A 181 -3.53 -10.51 -5.21
N ASP A 182 -2.56 -11.31 -5.62
CA ASP A 182 -1.16 -10.88 -5.71
C ASP A 182 -0.86 -10.14 -7.02
N VAL A 183 -1.71 -10.32 -8.03
CA VAL A 183 -1.61 -9.68 -9.34
C VAL A 183 -3.00 -9.29 -9.86
N TYR A 184 -3.10 -8.09 -10.42
CA TYR A 184 -4.29 -7.54 -11.06
C TYR A 184 -4.00 -7.19 -12.51
N ASN A 185 -5.02 -7.21 -13.37
CA ASN A 185 -4.86 -6.73 -14.74
C ASN A 185 -5.05 -5.20 -14.78
N ILE A 186 -4.39 -4.57 -15.75
CA ILE A 186 -4.60 -3.16 -16.04
C ILE A 186 -5.68 -3.03 -17.10
N ILE A 187 -6.70 -2.24 -16.80
CA ILE A 187 -7.87 -1.98 -17.64
C ILE A 187 -8.13 -0.48 -17.77
N SER A 188 -8.94 -0.08 -18.73
CA SER A 188 -9.39 1.31 -18.86
C SER A 188 -10.41 1.64 -17.77
N GLY A 189 -10.22 2.77 -17.11
CA GLY A 189 -11.08 3.19 -16.01
C GLY A 189 -10.60 4.46 -15.33
N SER A 190 -11.25 4.82 -14.23
CA SER A 190 -10.88 5.96 -13.39
C SER A 190 -11.14 5.68 -11.92
N VAL A 191 -10.44 6.40 -11.04
CA VAL A 191 -10.67 6.40 -9.59
C VAL A 191 -11.23 7.77 -9.19
N ASN A 192 -12.48 7.80 -8.72
CA ASN A 192 -13.12 9.01 -8.24
C ASN A 192 -13.39 8.90 -6.75
N ASP A 193 -12.87 9.84 -5.97
CA ASP A 193 -12.98 9.86 -4.50
C ASP A 193 -12.59 8.53 -3.83
N GLY A 194 -11.56 7.87 -4.38
CA GLY A 194 -11.08 6.58 -3.89
C GLY A 194 -11.92 5.37 -4.33
N VAL A 195 -12.92 5.57 -5.21
CA VAL A 195 -13.73 4.50 -5.77
C VAL A 195 -13.29 4.20 -7.19
N PRO A 196 -12.68 3.03 -7.46
CA PRO A 196 -12.29 2.63 -8.80
C PRO A 196 -13.50 2.21 -9.63
N SER A 197 -13.57 2.68 -10.87
CA SER A 197 -14.63 2.38 -11.83
C SER A 197 -14.03 2.02 -13.19
N ALA A 198 -14.18 0.77 -13.59
CA ALA A 198 -13.81 0.32 -14.92
C ALA A 198 -14.73 0.94 -15.98
N TYR A 199 -14.17 1.36 -17.11
CA TYR A 199 -15.00 1.76 -18.24
C TYR A 199 -15.66 0.52 -18.86
N SER A 200 -16.98 0.57 -18.98
CA SER A 200 -17.76 -0.51 -19.58
C SER A 200 -18.66 0.03 -20.69
N ASN A 201 -18.83 -0.76 -21.72
CA ASN A 201 -19.84 -0.51 -22.74
C ASN A 201 -20.98 -1.51 -22.53
N SER A 202 -22.17 -1.01 -22.20
CA SER A 202 -23.35 -1.85 -21.93
C SER A 202 -23.11 -2.97 -20.90
N GLY A 203 -22.33 -2.68 -19.85
CA GLY A 203 -21.97 -3.65 -18.82
C GLY A 203 -20.88 -4.65 -19.20
N VAL A 204 -20.23 -4.45 -20.34
CA VAL A 204 -19.09 -5.26 -20.80
C VAL A 204 -17.79 -4.49 -20.59
N ILE A 205 -16.85 -5.09 -19.85
CA ILE A 205 -15.50 -4.58 -19.63
C ILE A 205 -14.58 -5.26 -20.63
N THR A 206 -13.81 -4.48 -21.38
CA THR A 206 -12.86 -4.98 -22.36
C THR A 206 -11.45 -4.96 -21.81
N TYR A 207 -10.80 -6.11 -21.83
CA TYR A 207 -9.38 -6.28 -21.52
C TYR A 207 -8.59 -6.21 -22.83
N ASN A 208 -7.67 -5.26 -22.92
CA ASN A 208 -6.88 -4.98 -24.14
C ASN A 208 -5.40 -5.39 -23.99
N SER A 209 -5.12 -6.39 -23.18
CA SER A 209 -3.76 -6.87 -22.88
C SER A 209 -2.77 -5.77 -22.43
N ILE A 210 -3.27 -4.71 -21.78
CA ILE A 210 -2.48 -3.51 -21.48
C ILE A 210 -1.37 -3.79 -20.47
N GLY A 211 -1.67 -4.54 -19.38
CA GLY A 211 -0.66 -4.78 -18.38
C GLY A 211 -1.14 -5.55 -17.16
N LEU A 212 -0.21 -5.73 -16.24
CA LEU A 212 -0.38 -6.37 -14.94
C LEU A 212 0.10 -5.43 -13.83
N PHE A 213 -0.56 -5.47 -12.69
CA PHE A 213 -0.17 -4.75 -11.50
C PHE A 213 0.10 -5.71 -10.34
N TYR A 214 1.26 -5.56 -9.72
CA TYR A 214 1.73 -6.35 -8.58
C TYR A 214 1.79 -5.45 -7.32
N PRO A 215 0.76 -5.45 -6.47
CA PRO A 215 0.68 -4.54 -5.32
C PRO A 215 1.81 -4.70 -4.31
N LYS A 216 2.23 -5.94 -4.02
CA LYS A 216 3.27 -6.25 -3.02
C LYS A 216 4.66 -5.74 -3.41
N THR A 217 4.97 -5.80 -4.70
CA THR A 217 6.25 -5.33 -5.23
C THR A 217 6.20 -3.89 -5.74
N GLY A 218 5.01 -3.27 -5.72
CA GLY A 218 4.81 -1.93 -6.25
C GLY A 218 5.20 -1.85 -7.74
N THR A 219 4.82 -2.84 -8.54
CA THR A 219 5.29 -2.94 -9.92
C THR A 219 4.10 -3.01 -10.88
N VAL A 220 4.11 -2.16 -11.91
CA VAL A 220 3.18 -2.24 -13.04
C VAL A 220 3.97 -2.70 -14.26
N VAL A 221 3.57 -3.82 -14.84
CA VAL A 221 4.17 -4.37 -16.08
C VAL A 221 3.20 -4.12 -17.22
N LEU A 222 3.58 -3.27 -18.15
CA LEU A 222 2.78 -2.93 -19.33
C LEU A 222 3.26 -3.73 -20.54
N ASN A 223 2.33 -4.21 -21.35
CA ASN A 223 2.62 -4.86 -22.62
C ASN A 223 3.01 -3.80 -23.65
N ALA A 224 4.27 -3.76 -24.05
CA ALA A 224 4.79 -2.80 -25.00
C ALA A 224 4.03 -2.84 -26.35
N GLY A 225 3.63 -4.05 -26.79
CA GLY A 225 2.84 -4.24 -28.00
C GLY A 225 1.45 -3.62 -27.91
N ALA A 226 0.75 -3.86 -26.81
CA ALA A 226 -0.57 -3.31 -26.59
C ALA A 226 -0.53 -1.78 -26.44
N ILE A 227 0.48 -1.24 -25.74
CA ILE A 227 0.68 0.21 -25.61
C ILE A 227 0.94 0.85 -26.97
N SER A 228 1.79 0.23 -27.81
CA SER A 228 2.06 0.75 -29.14
C SER A 228 0.83 0.68 -30.06
N SER A 229 0.09 -0.41 -30.06
CA SER A 229 -1.05 -0.60 -30.96
C SER A 229 -2.30 0.15 -30.49
N SER A 230 -2.65 0.06 -29.22
CA SER A 230 -3.90 0.62 -28.69
C SER A 230 -3.78 2.10 -28.35
N VAL A 231 -2.69 2.52 -27.73
CA VAL A 231 -2.47 3.92 -27.33
C VAL A 231 -1.73 4.71 -28.41
N GLY A 232 -0.91 4.05 -29.21
CA GLY A 232 -0.11 4.71 -30.24
C GLY A 232 1.18 5.35 -29.71
N VAL A 233 1.77 4.76 -28.65
CA VAL A 233 3.10 5.16 -28.19
C VAL A 233 4.13 4.45 -29.04
N SER A 234 4.95 5.20 -29.74
CA SER A 234 5.98 4.64 -30.63
C SER A 234 7.16 4.11 -29.82
N LEU A 235 7.12 2.81 -29.51
CA LEU A 235 8.22 2.08 -28.89
C LEU A 235 9.02 1.35 -29.96
N THR A 236 10.33 1.58 -30.02
CA THR A 236 11.21 0.98 -31.02
C THR A 236 11.70 -0.39 -30.57
N GLY A 237 11.86 -1.29 -31.51
CA GLY A 237 12.38 -2.63 -31.25
C GLY A 237 11.43 -3.54 -30.50
N SER A 238 10.15 -3.22 -30.48
CA SER A 238 9.20 -3.88 -29.59
C SER A 238 8.84 -5.31 -30.00
N PHE A 239 9.17 -5.79 -31.23
CA PHE A 239 8.27 -6.84 -31.65
C PHE A 239 8.82 -8.09 -32.27
N ALA A 240 9.96 -8.16 -32.76
CA ALA A 240 10.10 -9.38 -33.54
C ALA A 240 11.49 -9.88 -33.82
N SER A 241 12.49 -9.09 -33.88
CA SER A 241 13.78 -9.63 -34.29
C SER A 241 14.94 -9.19 -33.40
N VAL A 242 15.83 -10.12 -33.20
CA VAL A 242 17.10 -9.92 -32.51
C VAL A 242 17.98 -8.88 -33.21
N SER A 243 17.70 -8.57 -34.46
CA SER A 243 18.44 -7.63 -35.29
C SER A 243 18.00 -6.17 -35.13
N ASP A 244 16.87 -5.93 -34.48
CA ASP A 244 16.35 -4.57 -34.29
C ASP A 244 16.91 -3.96 -32.99
N GLN A 245 18.06 -3.33 -33.10
CA GLN A 245 18.82 -2.75 -31.97
C GLN A 245 18.68 -1.23 -31.95
N THR A 246 17.45 -0.74 -31.89
CA THR A 246 17.18 0.68 -32.08
C THR A 246 16.88 1.45 -30.79
N ASN A 247 16.87 0.81 -29.62
CA ASN A 247 16.71 1.52 -28.34
C ASN A 247 18.01 2.21 -27.90
N THR A 248 18.49 3.10 -28.69
CA THR A 248 19.66 3.91 -28.33
C THR A 248 19.29 4.90 -27.23
N TYR A 249 20.16 5.02 -26.22
CA TYR A 249 20.04 6.02 -25.14
C TYR A 249 18.73 5.94 -24.35
N ALA A 250 18.26 4.75 -24.00
CA ALA A 250 17.03 4.55 -23.26
C ALA A 250 15.80 5.22 -23.94
N LEU A 251 15.74 5.17 -25.26
CA LEU A 251 14.69 5.82 -26.04
C LEU A 251 13.29 5.36 -25.65
N ASN A 252 13.07 4.06 -25.43
CA ASN A 252 11.77 3.52 -25.05
C ASN A 252 11.33 4.02 -23.67
N GLN A 253 12.24 4.06 -22.69
CA GLN A 253 11.96 4.57 -21.36
C GLN A 253 11.64 6.06 -21.40
N ARG A 254 12.41 6.84 -22.17
CA ARG A 254 12.17 8.28 -22.40
C ARG A 254 10.84 8.53 -23.10
N THR A 255 10.53 7.76 -24.14
CA THR A 255 9.27 7.86 -24.88
C THR A 255 8.08 7.60 -23.96
N MET A 256 8.18 6.60 -23.11
CA MET A 256 7.14 6.29 -22.12
C MET A 256 7.00 7.40 -21.06
N PHE A 257 8.12 7.93 -20.56
CA PHE A 257 8.09 9.08 -19.67
C PHE A 257 7.39 10.28 -20.31
N GLN A 258 7.71 10.59 -21.56
CA GLN A 258 7.06 11.67 -22.29
C GLN A 258 5.56 11.40 -22.53
N ALA A 259 5.18 10.14 -22.81
CA ALA A 259 3.79 9.75 -22.96
C ALA A 259 2.98 9.95 -21.67
N ILE A 260 3.60 9.75 -20.52
CA ILE A 260 2.99 10.01 -19.21
C ILE A 260 2.90 11.52 -18.95
N THR A 261 3.98 12.27 -19.14
CA THR A 261 4.05 13.69 -18.79
C THR A 261 3.28 14.61 -19.74
N LYS A 262 3.03 14.18 -20.96
CA LYS A 262 2.15 14.88 -21.91
C LYS A 262 0.69 14.93 -21.47
N CYS A 263 0.29 14.14 -20.50
CA CYS A 263 -1.06 14.14 -19.93
C CYS A 263 -1.24 15.31 -18.94
N THR A 264 -1.23 16.54 -19.44
CA THR A 264 -1.19 17.78 -18.63
C THR A 264 -2.43 18.00 -17.74
N THR A 265 -3.58 17.47 -18.14
CA THR A 265 -4.85 17.58 -17.40
C THR A 265 -5.18 16.33 -16.59
N LYS A 266 -4.32 15.32 -16.60
CA LYS A 266 -4.54 14.05 -15.91
C LYS A 266 -3.68 13.96 -14.65
N THR A 267 -4.21 13.23 -13.69
CA THR A 267 -3.52 12.94 -12.43
C THR A 267 -3.02 11.51 -12.41
N PHE A 268 -1.89 11.31 -11.78
CA PHE A 268 -1.42 9.99 -11.36
C PHE A 268 -1.85 9.78 -9.92
N LYS A 269 -2.73 8.82 -9.70
CA LYS A 269 -3.24 8.49 -8.37
C LYS A 269 -2.60 7.20 -7.89
N VAL A 270 -2.08 7.22 -6.70
CA VAL A 270 -1.53 6.05 -6.02
C VAL A 270 -1.73 6.22 -4.52
N ARG A 271 -2.14 5.17 -3.85
CA ARG A 271 -2.14 5.07 -2.39
C ARG A 271 -1.24 3.92 -1.97
N LYS A 272 -0.72 4.01 -0.78
CA LYS A 272 -0.05 2.90 -0.11
C LYS A 272 -0.96 2.35 0.97
N SER A 273 -0.88 1.06 1.23
CA SER A 273 -1.60 0.43 2.32
C SER A 273 -0.64 -0.33 3.23
N GLU A 274 -0.99 -0.33 4.49
CA GLU A 274 -0.28 -1.00 5.57
C GLU A 274 -1.28 -1.84 6.35
N TYR A 275 -0.90 -3.05 6.71
CA TYR A 275 -1.70 -3.93 7.54
C TYR A 275 -1.21 -3.86 8.97
N LEU A 276 -2.00 -3.23 9.84
CA LEU A 276 -1.71 -3.11 11.25
C LEU A 276 -2.39 -4.26 12.00
N PRO A 277 -1.64 -5.15 12.65
CA PRO A 277 -2.22 -6.12 13.55
C PRO A 277 -2.87 -5.39 14.73
N SER A 278 -4.00 -5.90 15.20
CA SER A 278 -4.67 -5.35 16.35
C SER A 278 -5.06 -6.45 17.33
N ALA A 279 -4.87 -6.16 18.61
CA ALA A 279 -5.29 -7.04 19.69
C ALA A 279 -6.33 -6.33 20.56
N GLN A 280 -7.30 -7.10 21.02
CA GLN A 280 -8.31 -6.62 21.96
C GLN A 280 -8.11 -7.33 23.29
N TYR A 281 -7.98 -6.54 24.33
CA TYR A 281 -7.81 -6.98 25.71
C TYR A 281 -9.10 -6.70 26.46
N PHE A 282 -9.70 -7.74 27.04
CA PHE A 282 -10.92 -7.65 27.82
C PHE A 282 -10.57 -7.67 29.31
N VAL A 283 -10.56 -6.49 29.91
CA VAL A 283 -10.27 -6.32 31.34
C VAL A 283 -11.56 -6.54 32.14
N ARG A 284 -11.61 -7.66 32.85
CA ARG A 284 -12.75 -8.02 33.70
C ARG A 284 -12.55 -7.50 35.11
N VAL A 285 -13.49 -6.74 35.59
CA VAL A 285 -13.52 -6.23 36.96
C VAL A 285 -14.70 -6.89 37.67
N LYS A 286 -14.41 -7.86 38.54
CA LYS A 286 -15.45 -8.60 39.29
C LYS A 286 -16.09 -7.69 40.33
N ASN A 287 -17.27 -8.08 40.86
CA ASN A 287 -18.00 -7.35 41.85
C ASN A 287 -17.19 -7.07 43.12
N GLN A 288 -16.32 -8.01 43.55
CA GLN A 288 -15.47 -7.88 44.74
C GLN A 288 -14.18 -7.07 44.53
N ASP A 289 -13.87 -6.70 43.27
CA ASP A 289 -12.62 -6.02 42.94
C ASP A 289 -12.77 -4.50 43.03
N TYR A 290 -11.69 -3.81 43.44
CA TYR A 290 -11.57 -2.34 43.41
C TYR A 290 -12.69 -1.58 44.12
N ASN A 291 -13.23 -2.13 45.18
CA ASN A 291 -14.22 -1.46 46.05
C ASN A 291 -13.61 -0.62 47.17
N TYR A 292 -12.30 -0.42 47.17
CA TYR A 292 -11.56 0.36 48.13
C TYR A 292 -10.78 1.48 47.44
N THR A 293 -10.61 2.58 48.13
CA THR A 293 -9.85 3.72 47.63
C THR A 293 -8.71 4.08 48.59
N ASN A 294 -7.54 4.44 48.03
CA ASN A 294 -6.41 5.00 48.78
C ASN A 294 -6.38 6.53 48.76
N ASN A 295 -7.45 7.17 48.29
CA ASN A 295 -7.50 8.63 48.24
C ASN A 295 -7.46 9.22 49.65
N PRO A 296 -6.51 10.13 49.99
CA PRO A 296 -6.41 10.76 51.31
C PRO A 296 -7.66 11.51 51.78
N THR A 297 -8.55 11.88 50.85
CA THR A 297 -9.84 12.49 51.18
C THR A 297 -10.83 11.50 51.78
N PHE A 298 -10.67 10.20 51.53
CA PHE A 298 -11.51 9.14 52.02
C PHE A 298 -10.93 8.36 53.18
N ILE A 299 -9.59 8.28 53.28
CA ILE A 299 -8.90 7.53 54.32
C ILE A 299 -8.34 8.44 55.41
N ALA A 300 -8.38 7.94 56.63
CA ALA A 300 -7.85 8.63 57.81
C ALA A 300 -6.32 8.54 57.89
N ASN A 301 -5.68 9.61 58.33
CA ASN A 301 -4.23 9.69 58.52
C ASN A 301 -3.76 9.24 59.92
N GLY A 302 -4.69 8.90 60.80
CA GLY A 302 -4.40 8.29 62.09
C GLY A 302 -4.17 9.22 63.28
N THR A 303 -3.85 10.52 63.05
CA THR A 303 -3.57 11.45 64.13
C THR A 303 -4.45 12.70 64.15
N THR A 304 -5.00 13.08 63.02
CA THR A 304 -5.78 14.31 62.85
C THR A 304 -7.22 14.09 62.43
N ASP A 305 -7.53 12.91 61.91
CA ASP A 305 -8.87 12.60 61.45
C ASP A 305 -9.70 11.97 62.58
N SER A 306 -10.86 12.54 62.86
CA SER A 306 -11.82 12.02 63.82
C SER A 306 -13.23 11.96 63.21
N LEU A 307 -14.00 10.95 63.60
CA LEU A 307 -15.42 10.83 63.28
C LEU A 307 -16.18 10.72 64.61
N ASN A 308 -17.17 11.60 64.83
CA ASN A 308 -17.97 11.65 66.04
C ASN A 308 -17.13 11.71 67.35
N GLY A 309 -15.99 12.42 67.27
CA GLY A 309 -15.09 12.62 68.47
C GLY A 309 -14.11 11.46 68.74
N VAL A 310 -14.12 10.43 67.91
CA VAL A 310 -13.21 9.28 67.98
C VAL A 310 -12.11 9.43 66.92
N VAL A 311 -10.84 9.39 67.34
CA VAL A 311 -9.69 9.41 66.45
C VAL A 311 -9.68 8.13 65.61
N LEU A 312 -9.66 8.27 64.29
CA LEU A 312 -9.68 7.13 63.37
C LEU A 312 -8.28 6.54 63.24
N ALA A 313 -8.20 5.22 63.21
CA ALA A 313 -6.94 4.55 62.89
C ALA A 313 -6.49 4.86 61.45
N ARG A 314 -5.16 4.90 61.26
CA ARG A 314 -4.58 5.13 59.94
C ARG A 314 -5.09 4.08 58.92
N GLY A 315 -5.60 4.55 57.80
CA GLY A 315 -6.14 3.70 56.75
C GLY A 315 -7.64 3.39 56.90
N SER A 316 -8.28 3.83 58.03
CA SER A 316 -9.74 3.70 58.18
C SER A 316 -10.46 4.64 57.19
N ILE A 317 -11.63 4.24 56.77
CA ILE A 317 -12.50 5.07 55.93
C ILE A 317 -13.20 6.10 56.85
N LYS A 318 -13.10 7.38 56.49
CA LYS A 318 -13.69 8.49 57.27
C LYS A 318 -15.06 8.95 56.74
N ILE A 319 -15.53 8.38 55.64
CA ILE A 319 -16.83 8.71 55.06
C ILE A 319 -17.78 7.53 55.28
N SER A 320 -18.81 7.74 56.12
CA SER A 320 -19.78 6.69 56.47
C SER A 320 -20.55 6.13 55.29
N ASP A 321 -20.91 7.00 54.35
CA ASP A 321 -21.65 6.57 53.16
C ASP A 321 -20.86 5.60 52.28
N PHE A 322 -19.53 5.78 52.22
CA PHE A 322 -18.65 4.86 51.51
C PHE A 322 -18.53 3.50 52.19
N VAL A 323 -18.64 3.45 53.55
CA VAL A 323 -18.64 2.18 54.30
C VAL A 323 -19.90 1.39 54.00
N ASN A 324 -21.05 2.05 53.92
CA ASN A 324 -22.34 1.41 53.68
C ASN A 324 -22.54 0.98 52.25
N ASN A 325 -22.05 1.79 51.30
CA ASN A 325 -22.14 1.51 49.84
C ASN A 325 -20.86 1.96 49.15
N PRO A 326 -19.82 1.11 49.15
CA PRO A 326 -18.55 1.46 48.53
C PRO A 326 -18.70 1.64 47.01
N THR A 327 -18.52 2.88 46.59
CA THR A 327 -18.61 3.28 45.19
C THR A 327 -17.29 3.88 44.74
N THR A 328 -16.66 3.29 43.77
CA THR A 328 -15.43 3.78 43.14
C THR A 328 -15.66 4.10 41.68
N TYR A 329 -14.76 4.89 41.10
CA TYR A 329 -14.83 5.25 39.68
C TYR A 329 -13.54 4.88 38.98
N ILE A 330 -13.69 4.01 37.97
CA ILE A 330 -12.57 3.61 37.14
C ILE A 330 -12.43 4.63 35.99
N THR A 331 -11.25 5.21 35.90
CA THR A 331 -10.92 6.24 34.87
C THR A 331 -9.88 5.78 33.88
N THR A 332 -9.03 4.82 34.28
CA THR A 332 -7.85 4.43 33.53
C THR A 332 -7.58 2.94 33.69
N VAL A 333 -7.11 2.31 32.64
CA VAL A 333 -6.63 0.92 32.61
C VAL A 333 -5.17 0.93 32.18
N GLY A 334 -4.29 0.37 32.98
CA GLY A 334 -2.90 0.12 32.61
C GLY A 334 -2.69 -1.34 32.25
N LEU A 335 -2.02 -1.59 31.14
CA LEU A 335 -1.58 -2.91 30.72
C LEU A 335 -0.10 -3.06 31.04
N TYR A 336 0.25 -4.12 31.72
CA TYR A 336 1.60 -4.42 32.17
C TYR A 336 2.06 -5.75 31.58
N ASP A 337 3.36 -5.87 31.35
CA ASP A 337 3.98 -7.13 30.93
C ASP A 337 4.25 -8.07 32.13
N SER A 338 4.92 -9.20 31.86
CA SER A 338 5.32 -10.18 32.89
C SER A 338 6.30 -9.64 33.93
N ASP A 339 7.06 -8.61 33.58
CA ASP A 339 8.06 -7.96 34.43
C ASP A 339 7.49 -6.78 35.20
N ASN A 340 6.17 -6.56 35.11
CA ASN A 340 5.43 -5.44 35.68
C ASN A 340 5.81 -4.07 35.13
N GLU A 341 6.32 -4.02 33.90
CA GLU A 341 6.54 -2.78 33.18
C GLU A 341 5.25 -2.33 32.46
N LEU A 342 4.99 -1.04 32.49
CA LEU A 342 3.78 -0.47 31.88
C LEU A 342 3.94 -0.41 30.37
N VAL A 343 3.19 -1.25 29.66
CA VAL A 343 3.22 -1.35 28.18
C VAL A 343 2.26 -0.36 27.53
N ALA A 344 1.05 -0.23 28.09
CA ALA A 344 0.04 0.66 27.53
C ALA A 344 -0.90 1.21 28.58
N VAL A 345 -1.47 2.40 28.32
CA VAL A 345 -2.48 3.03 29.17
C VAL A 345 -3.69 3.42 28.32
N ALA A 346 -4.86 2.98 28.75
CA ALA A 346 -6.13 3.38 28.17
C ALA A 346 -6.88 4.26 29.18
N LYS A 347 -7.27 5.46 28.76
CA LYS A 347 -8.10 6.36 29.55
C LYS A 347 -9.55 6.25 29.08
N LEU A 348 -10.47 6.08 30.01
CA LEU A 348 -11.90 6.06 29.71
C LEU A 348 -12.40 7.48 29.41
N SER A 349 -13.30 7.60 28.43
CA SER A 349 -13.92 8.90 28.06
C SER A 349 -14.75 9.48 29.21
N GLN A 350 -15.36 8.59 30.01
CA GLN A 350 -16.10 8.95 31.22
C GLN A 350 -15.73 7.99 32.35
N PRO A 351 -15.62 8.48 33.59
CA PRO A 351 -15.42 7.62 34.76
C PRO A 351 -16.57 6.60 34.87
N THR A 352 -16.23 5.32 34.97
CA THR A 352 -17.23 4.26 35.10
C THR A 352 -17.38 3.89 36.56
N GLN A 353 -18.61 3.98 37.05
CA GLN A 353 -18.96 3.65 38.43
C GLN A 353 -18.81 2.15 38.69
N LYS A 354 -18.22 1.80 39.83
CA LYS A 354 -18.03 0.44 40.30
C LYS A 354 -18.58 0.31 41.72
N THR A 355 -19.49 -0.65 41.90
CA THR A 355 -20.12 -1.02 43.20
C THR A 355 -19.97 -2.52 43.43
N PHE A 356 -20.36 -3.01 44.60
CA PHE A 356 -20.42 -4.46 44.89
C PHE A 356 -21.42 -5.22 44.00
N ASP A 357 -22.46 -4.54 43.54
CA ASP A 357 -23.50 -5.15 42.71
C ASP A 357 -23.16 -5.11 41.24
N SER A 358 -22.04 -4.49 40.86
CA SER A 358 -21.67 -4.31 39.44
C SER A 358 -20.40 -5.03 39.07
N GLU A 359 -20.43 -5.68 37.93
CA GLU A 359 -19.25 -6.17 37.22
C GLU A 359 -19.02 -5.34 35.97
N LEU A 360 -17.76 -5.10 35.63
CA LEU A 360 -17.40 -4.30 34.47
C LEU A 360 -16.52 -5.11 33.53
N LEU A 361 -16.79 -4.97 32.23
CA LEU A 361 -15.94 -5.47 31.17
C LEU A 361 -15.46 -4.30 30.33
N ILE A 362 -14.17 -4.01 30.40
CA ILE A 362 -13.55 -2.89 29.68
C ILE A 362 -12.73 -3.49 28.53
N ARG A 363 -13.06 -3.10 27.30
CA ARG A 363 -12.32 -3.50 26.14
C ARG A 363 -11.26 -2.45 25.80
N VAL A 364 -10.00 -2.86 25.80
CA VAL A 364 -8.86 -2.07 25.32
C VAL A 364 -8.39 -2.64 24.00
N ARG A 365 -8.34 -1.83 22.97
CA ARG A 365 -7.78 -2.20 21.68
C ARG A 365 -6.41 -1.56 21.50
N LEU A 366 -5.44 -2.36 21.12
CA LEU A 366 -4.11 -1.91 20.71
C LEU A 366 -3.90 -2.23 19.23
N ASP A 367 -3.41 -1.26 18.50
CA ASP A 367 -2.99 -1.39 17.10
C ASP A 367 -1.47 -1.17 17.08
N PHE A 368 -0.68 -2.07 16.43
CA PHE A 368 0.79 -2.06 16.46
C PHE A 368 1.42 -2.59 15.17
#